data_e33fe17cb6bd1dee9323cb60f65a47c5
#
_entry.id   e33fe17cb6bd1dee9323cb60f65a47c5
#
_cell.length_a   1.000
_cell.length_b   1.000
_cell.length_c   1.000
_cell.angle_alpha   90.00
_cell.angle_beta   90.00
_cell.angle_gamma   90.00
#
_symmetry.space_group_name_H-M   'P 1'
#
loop_
_entity.id
_entity.type
_entity.pdbx_description
1 polymer ?
#
loop_
_entity_poly.entity_id
_entity_poly.type
_entity_poly.pdbx_seq_one_letter_code
_entity_poly.pdbx_strand_id
1 'polypeptide(L)'
;MHPSFGGFINDPTAQLGFQMGKSAVDAGQHYVEQNFGRIVSVSALKHYFNVTNSYVLTKLRIILIPWWHRPWSRQQRNGPDAAASAALLYQPPREDVNSPDMYIPTMALVTYILLSTLLAGLRGAFHPELLGYTATLAISVTLLEILIIRTGTFLLAISSSSQLLDLVAYSGYKFVHVIVSLLLSHFTSWLGFGGSWVSWVIFLYCFNANAFFLLRSLRYVLLPDQSGQANFSSAGVDLTVNKSQRNRRTQFLFVYSYVVQFGFMVWLSKV
;
A
#
# COMPACT_ATOMS: atom_id res chain seq x y z
N MET A 1 -45.00 -15.06 25.33
CA MET A 1 -44.28 -16.35 25.15
C MET A 1 -42.93 -16.06 24.58
N HIS A 2 -41.87 -16.05 25.39
CA HIS A 2 -40.49 -15.93 24.93
C HIS A 2 -40.03 -17.31 24.44
N PRO A 3 -39.48 -17.46 23.22
CA PRO A 3 -38.88 -18.72 22.81
C PRO A 3 -37.60 -18.92 23.63
N SER A 4 -37.62 -20.01 24.41
CA SER A 4 -36.52 -20.41 25.26
C SER A 4 -35.31 -20.83 24.42
N PHE A 5 -34.24 -20.02 24.45
CA PHE A 5 -32.94 -20.28 23.82
C PHE A 5 -32.25 -21.54 24.39
N GLY A 6 -32.77 -22.12 25.47
CA GLY A 6 -32.19 -23.31 26.16
C GLY A 6 -32.40 -24.65 25.45
N GLY A 7 -33.30 -24.74 24.47
CA GLY A 7 -33.54 -25.98 23.72
C GLY A 7 -32.48 -26.31 22.66
N PHE A 8 -31.79 -25.29 22.14
CA PHE A 8 -30.78 -25.48 21.11
C PHE A 8 -29.45 -26.07 21.60
N ILE A 9 -29.16 -25.93 22.92
CA ILE A 9 -27.90 -26.39 23.51
C ILE A 9 -27.91 -27.89 23.79
N ASN A 10 -29.10 -28.50 23.92
CA ASN A 10 -29.28 -29.93 24.23
C ASN A 10 -29.58 -30.80 23.02
N ASP A 11 -29.65 -30.25 21.84
CA ASP A 11 -29.88 -31.00 20.60
C ASP A 11 -28.55 -31.58 20.08
N PRO A 12 -28.39 -32.94 20.06
CA PRO A 12 -27.16 -33.59 19.61
C PRO A 12 -26.80 -33.24 18.16
N THR A 13 -27.78 -32.90 17.31
CA THR A 13 -27.53 -32.44 15.93
C THR A 13 -26.97 -31.03 15.88
N ALA A 14 -27.42 -30.13 16.76
CA ALA A 14 -26.88 -28.79 16.90
C ALA A 14 -25.46 -28.79 17.47
N GLN A 15 -25.15 -29.66 18.42
CA GLN A 15 -23.81 -29.85 18.96
C GLN A 15 -22.85 -30.42 17.93
N LEU A 16 -23.28 -31.37 17.11
CA LEU A 16 -22.49 -31.91 16.00
C LEU A 16 -22.20 -30.82 14.93
N GLY A 17 -23.21 -30.03 14.56
CA GLY A 17 -23.05 -28.91 13.64
C GLY A 17 -22.10 -27.84 14.16
N PHE A 18 -22.17 -27.50 15.46
CA PHE A 18 -21.26 -26.56 16.11
C PHE A 18 -19.83 -27.11 16.20
N GLN A 19 -19.67 -28.41 16.50
CA GLN A 19 -18.38 -29.06 16.57
C GLN A 19 -17.72 -29.21 15.19
N MET A 20 -18.49 -29.53 14.16
CA MET A 20 -18.02 -29.50 12.76
C MET A 20 -17.65 -28.08 12.29
N GLY A 21 -18.46 -27.08 12.63
CA GLY A 21 -18.17 -25.69 12.36
C GLY A 21 -16.87 -25.24 13.05
N LYS A 22 -16.70 -25.59 14.32
CA LYS A 22 -15.49 -25.26 15.06
C LYS A 22 -14.25 -25.96 14.50
N SER A 23 -14.35 -27.25 14.17
CA SER A 23 -13.22 -27.98 13.57
C SER A 23 -12.88 -27.48 12.16
N ALA A 24 -13.85 -27.04 11.38
CA ALA A 24 -13.62 -26.40 10.08
C ALA A 24 -12.95 -25.04 10.21
N VAL A 25 -13.33 -24.23 11.22
CA VAL A 25 -12.68 -22.95 11.54
C VAL A 25 -11.25 -23.17 12.04
N ASP A 26 -11.03 -24.14 12.96
CA ASP A 26 -9.70 -24.49 13.47
C ASP A 26 -8.79 -25.01 12.35
N ALA A 27 -9.32 -25.89 11.48
CA ALA A 27 -8.57 -26.36 10.30
C ALA A 27 -8.25 -25.22 9.32
N GLY A 28 -9.20 -24.30 9.10
CA GLY A 28 -9.00 -23.09 8.31
C GLY A 28 -7.95 -22.17 8.92
N GLN A 29 -7.98 -21.97 10.24
CA GLN A 29 -6.96 -21.17 10.94
C GLN A 29 -5.57 -21.83 10.85
N HIS A 30 -5.44 -23.12 11.09
CA HIS A 30 -4.17 -23.83 10.93
C HIS A 30 -3.64 -23.79 9.50
N TYR A 31 -4.52 -23.92 8.51
CA TYR A 31 -4.12 -23.78 7.10
C TYR A 31 -3.65 -22.38 6.77
N VAL A 32 -4.36 -21.36 7.26
CA VAL A 32 -3.99 -19.94 7.09
C VAL A 32 -2.68 -19.65 7.83
N GLU A 33 -2.52 -20.08 9.09
CA GLU A 33 -1.29 -19.86 9.87
C GLU A 33 -0.07 -20.50 9.23
N GLN A 34 -0.18 -21.76 8.76
CA GLN A 34 0.92 -22.44 8.09
C GLN A 34 1.30 -21.81 6.76
N ASN A 35 0.31 -21.41 5.95
CA ASN A 35 0.58 -20.81 4.64
C ASN A 35 0.89 -19.30 4.74
N PHE A 36 0.23 -18.58 5.64
CA PHE A 36 0.48 -17.16 5.86
C PHE A 36 1.82 -16.92 6.55
N GLY A 37 2.17 -17.73 7.54
CA GLY A 37 3.48 -17.68 8.20
C GLY A 37 4.65 -17.98 7.26
N ARG A 38 4.40 -18.72 6.19
CA ARG A 38 5.38 -18.99 5.13
C ARG A 38 5.54 -17.80 4.16
N ILE A 39 4.47 -17.03 3.92
CA ILE A 39 4.46 -15.88 3.00
C ILE A 39 4.81 -14.59 3.74
N VAL A 40 4.29 -14.40 4.94
CA VAL A 40 4.48 -13.19 5.76
C VAL A 40 4.85 -13.60 7.18
N SER A 41 6.12 -13.41 7.55
CA SER A 41 6.54 -13.66 8.93
C SER A 41 5.93 -12.60 9.87
N VAL A 42 5.47 -13.04 11.06
CA VAL A 42 4.94 -12.13 12.09
C VAL A 42 5.99 -11.08 12.50
N SER A 43 7.26 -11.46 12.47
CA SER A 43 8.39 -10.55 12.72
C SER A 43 8.47 -9.43 11.68
N ALA A 44 8.30 -9.74 10.38
CA ALA A 44 8.24 -8.73 9.33
C ALA A 44 7.04 -7.81 9.52
N LEU A 45 5.86 -8.36 9.85
CA LEU A 45 4.67 -7.54 10.08
C LEU A 45 4.87 -6.56 11.25
N LYS A 46 5.43 -7.01 12.38
CA LYS A 46 5.78 -6.14 13.52
C LYS A 46 6.76 -5.03 13.12
N HIS A 47 7.70 -5.31 12.21
CA HIS A 47 8.62 -4.31 11.69
C HIS A 47 7.90 -3.18 10.95
N TYR A 48 6.95 -3.50 10.05
CA TYR A 48 6.19 -2.50 9.28
C TYR A 48 5.15 -1.72 10.09
N PHE A 49 4.67 -2.27 11.21
CA PHE A 49 3.74 -1.58 12.13
C PHE A 49 4.44 -0.85 13.28
N ASN A 50 5.78 -0.89 13.34
CA ASN A 50 6.53 -0.18 14.37
C ASN A 50 6.67 1.31 14.00
N VAL A 51 5.62 2.08 14.30
CA VAL A 51 5.49 3.51 13.97
C VAL A 51 5.26 4.34 15.24
N THR A 52 5.60 5.63 15.17
CA THR A 52 5.30 6.64 16.20
C THR A 52 4.43 7.74 15.61
N ASN A 53 3.70 8.47 16.44
CA ASN A 53 2.86 9.59 15.98
C ASN A 53 3.68 10.65 15.23
N SER A 54 4.90 10.95 15.72
CA SER A 54 5.82 11.87 15.05
C SER A 54 6.22 11.38 13.65
N TYR A 55 6.50 10.07 13.52
CA TYR A 55 6.76 9.45 12.22
C TYR A 55 5.58 9.63 11.26
N VAL A 56 4.36 9.30 11.72
CA VAL A 56 3.14 9.37 10.89
C VAL A 56 2.92 10.78 10.36
N LEU A 57 3.02 11.81 11.22
CA LEU A 57 2.85 13.21 10.80
C LEU A 57 3.92 13.63 9.79
N THR A 58 5.18 13.28 10.06
CA THR A 58 6.28 13.60 9.15
C THR A 58 6.12 12.89 7.82
N LYS A 59 5.74 11.60 7.84
CA LYS A 59 5.51 10.81 6.64
C LYS A 59 4.34 11.34 5.81
N LEU A 60 3.22 11.69 6.44
CA LEU A 60 2.06 12.33 5.75
C LEU A 60 2.47 13.64 5.08
N ARG A 61 3.29 14.47 5.74
CA ARG A 61 3.83 15.69 5.14
C ARG A 61 4.68 15.37 3.90
N ILE A 62 5.54 14.36 3.95
CA ILE A 62 6.38 13.94 2.82
C ILE A 62 5.52 13.40 1.68
N ILE A 63 4.48 12.63 1.98
CA ILE A 63 3.54 12.10 0.99
C ILE A 63 2.84 13.26 0.26
N LEU A 64 2.29 14.23 1.00
CA LEU A 64 1.50 15.33 0.42
C LEU A 64 2.38 16.39 -0.27
N ILE A 65 3.60 16.64 0.22
CA ILE A 65 4.53 17.66 -0.29
C ILE A 65 5.91 17.03 -0.51
N PRO A 66 6.05 16.14 -1.51
CA PRO A 66 7.28 15.36 -1.68
C PRO A 66 8.47 16.16 -2.22
N TRP A 67 8.25 17.36 -2.76
CA TRP A 67 9.32 18.15 -3.41
C TRP A 67 10.38 18.67 -2.46
N TRP A 68 10.06 18.88 -1.20
CA TRP A 68 10.97 19.46 -0.20
C TRP A 68 11.77 18.41 0.56
N HIS A 69 11.45 17.12 0.39
CA HIS A 69 12.11 16.05 1.13
C HIS A 69 13.41 15.60 0.45
N ARG A 70 14.49 15.55 1.23
CA ARG A 70 15.79 14.94 0.91
C ARG A 70 16.48 14.53 2.23
N PRO A 71 17.22 13.41 2.26
CA PRO A 71 17.47 12.38 1.26
C PRO A 71 16.33 11.36 1.15
N TRP A 72 16.26 10.59 0.05
CA TRP A 72 15.25 9.54 -0.19
C TRP A 72 15.79 8.12 0.04
N SER A 73 17.09 7.98 0.32
CA SER A 73 17.75 6.71 0.59
C SER A 73 17.29 6.12 1.92
N ARG A 74 17.05 4.80 1.95
CA ARG A 74 16.75 4.06 3.17
C ARG A 74 18.05 3.77 3.93
N GLN A 75 18.00 3.82 5.26
CA GLN A 75 19.13 3.48 6.11
C GLN A 75 19.19 1.97 6.34
N GLN A 76 20.38 1.38 6.15
CA GLN A 76 20.63 -0.02 6.44
C GLN A 76 20.89 -0.21 7.93
N ARG A 77 20.42 -1.33 8.47
CA ARG A 77 20.65 -1.72 9.83
C ARG A 77 22.00 -2.43 9.95
N ASN A 78 22.89 -1.90 10.77
CA ASN A 78 24.18 -2.52 11.10
C ASN A 78 23.97 -3.43 12.33
N GLY A 79 23.94 -4.74 12.16
CA GLY A 79 23.82 -5.68 13.27
C GLY A 79 23.81 -7.14 12.81
N PRO A 80 24.17 -8.10 13.70
CA PRO A 80 24.18 -9.53 13.36
C PRO A 80 22.80 -10.07 12.99
N ASP A 81 21.71 -9.45 13.48
CA ASP A 81 20.34 -9.82 13.17
C ASP A 81 19.87 -9.42 11.76
N ALA A 82 20.64 -8.53 11.09
CA ALA A 82 20.32 -8.08 9.73
C ALA A 82 20.39 -9.23 8.69
N ALA A 83 21.11 -10.31 8.99
CA ALA A 83 21.24 -11.47 8.13
C ALA A 83 20.03 -12.43 8.20
N ALA A 84 19.16 -12.29 9.18
CA ALA A 84 18.08 -13.25 9.44
C ALA A 84 16.90 -13.14 8.47
N SER A 85 16.62 -11.95 7.93
CA SER A 85 15.60 -11.78 6.89
C SER A 85 15.80 -10.46 6.13
N ALA A 86 15.44 -10.44 4.83
CA ALA A 86 15.55 -9.25 4.00
C ALA A 86 14.71 -8.06 4.52
N ALA A 87 13.65 -8.31 5.34
CA ALA A 87 12.87 -7.26 6.02
C ALA A 87 13.66 -6.54 7.11
N LEU A 88 14.57 -7.25 7.77
CA LEU A 88 15.36 -6.71 8.89
C LEU A 88 16.64 -6.04 8.44
N LEU A 89 16.93 -6.06 7.13
CA LEU A 89 18.11 -5.40 6.55
C LEU A 89 18.06 -3.88 6.66
N TYR A 90 16.86 -3.30 6.68
CA TYR A 90 16.64 -1.86 6.80
C TYR A 90 16.12 -1.49 8.17
N GLN A 91 16.35 -0.22 8.56
CA GLN A 91 15.80 0.29 9.81
C GLN A 91 14.28 0.34 9.80
N PRO A 92 13.61 0.10 10.96
CA PRO A 92 12.16 0.17 11.04
C PRO A 92 11.64 1.60 10.79
N PRO A 93 10.37 1.76 10.40
CA PRO A 93 9.76 3.08 10.14
C PRO A 93 9.94 4.08 11.29
N ARG A 94 9.98 3.60 12.53
CA ARG A 94 10.20 4.44 13.71
C ARG A 94 11.53 5.20 13.68
N GLU A 95 12.57 4.62 13.09
CA GLU A 95 13.94 5.14 13.07
C GLU A 95 14.27 5.81 11.72
N ASP A 96 13.69 5.32 10.63
CA ASP A 96 13.90 5.88 9.29
C ASP A 96 12.58 6.26 8.62
N VAL A 97 12.38 7.55 8.40
CA VAL A 97 11.18 8.09 7.74
C VAL A 97 11.03 7.60 6.29
N ASN A 98 12.12 7.20 5.62
CA ASN A 98 12.09 6.69 4.26
C ASN A 98 11.64 5.23 4.17
N SER A 99 11.69 4.48 5.28
CA SER A 99 11.17 3.12 5.33
C SER A 99 9.66 3.10 5.08
N PRO A 100 9.16 2.14 4.27
CA PRO A 100 7.72 1.96 4.09
C PRO A 100 7.11 1.38 5.37
N ASP A 101 5.90 1.81 5.68
CA ASP A 101 5.08 1.32 6.78
C ASP A 101 3.75 0.76 6.26
N MET A 102 3.12 -0.09 7.05
CA MET A 102 1.80 -0.64 6.74
C MET A 102 0.67 0.10 7.47
N TYR A 103 1.02 0.93 8.48
CA TYR A 103 0.02 1.64 9.28
C TYR A 103 -0.73 2.70 8.46
N ILE A 104 0.00 3.62 7.80
CA ILE A 104 -0.60 4.69 7.01
C ILE A 104 -1.43 4.12 5.85
N PRO A 105 -0.95 3.16 5.02
CA PRO A 105 -1.74 2.56 3.96
C PRO A 105 -3.03 1.91 4.45
N THR A 106 -2.96 1.13 5.53
CA THR A 106 -4.13 0.43 6.08
C THR A 106 -5.15 1.42 6.63
N MET A 107 -4.70 2.41 7.42
CA MET A 107 -5.60 3.44 7.96
C MET A 107 -6.19 4.32 6.86
N ALA A 108 -5.40 4.67 5.84
CA ALA A 108 -5.89 5.43 4.70
C ALA A 108 -6.94 4.64 3.89
N LEU A 109 -6.73 3.34 3.68
CA LEU A 109 -7.73 2.48 3.02
C LEU A 109 -9.07 2.49 3.76
N VAL A 110 -9.04 2.24 5.07
CA VAL A 110 -10.25 2.26 5.92
C VAL A 110 -10.92 3.63 5.90
N THR A 111 -10.12 4.69 6.07
CA THR A 111 -10.62 6.07 6.04
C THR A 111 -11.25 6.41 4.68
N TYR A 112 -10.66 5.96 3.57
CA TYR A 112 -11.21 6.16 2.23
C TYR A 112 -12.60 5.52 2.08
N ILE A 113 -12.75 4.26 2.54
CA ILE A 113 -14.03 3.54 2.46
C ILE A 113 -15.11 4.27 3.27
N LEU A 114 -14.79 4.63 4.51
CA LEU A 114 -15.72 5.34 5.39
C LEU A 114 -16.05 6.74 4.86
N LEU A 115 -15.05 7.48 4.39
CA LEU A 115 -15.24 8.83 3.85
C LEU A 115 -16.07 8.82 2.57
N SER A 116 -15.82 7.90 1.65
CA SER A 116 -16.60 7.78 0.41
C SER A 116 -18.07 7.53 0.71
N THR A 117 -18.35 6.64 1.66
CA THR A 117 -19.71 6.32 2.10
C THR A 117 -20.36 7.50 2.82
N LEU A 118 -19.61 8.22 3.65
CA LEU A 118 -20.08 9.43 4.34
C LEU A 118 -20.44 10.53 3.32
N LEU A 119 -19.57 10.79 2.35
CA LEU A 119 -19.82 11.81 1.32
C LEU A 119 -21.02 11.45 0.43
N ALA A 120 -21.23 10.18 0.12
CA ALA A 120 -22.44 9.72 -0.54
C ALA A 120 -23.70 9.96 0.30
N GLY A 121 -23.59 9.75 1.62
CA GLY A 121 -24.67 10.07 2.58
C GLY A 121 -25.02 11.55 2.60
N LEU A 122 -24.03 12.43 2.62
CA LEU A 122 -24.25 13.89 2.58
C LEU A 122 -24.91 14.37 1.27
N ARG A 123 -24.75 13.63 0.19
CA ARG A 123 -25.41 13.89 -1.11
C ARG A 123 -26.81 13.28 -1.22
N GLY A 124 -27.29 12.60 -0.16
CA GLY A 124 -28.59 11.89 -0.18
C GLY A 124 -28.61 10.61 -0.98
N ALA A 125 -27.45 10.09 -1.41
CA ALA A 125 -27.30 8.88 -2.22
C ALA A 125 -26.77 7.71 -1.38
N PHE A 126 -27.07 7.66 -0.10
CA PHE A 126 -26.61 6.60 0.79
C PHE A 126 -27.40 5.30 0.54
N HIS A 127 -26.64 4.24 0.22
CA HIS A 127 -27.12 2.88 0.21
C HIS A 127 -26.13 2.01 1.00
N PRO A 128 -26.58 1.11 1.88
CA PRO A 128 -25.67 0.25 2.66
C PRO A 128 -24.68 -0.57 1.81
N GLU A 129 -25.07 -0.91 0.59
CA GLU A 129 -24.27 -1.66 -0.38
C GLU A 129 -23.01 -0.87 -0.84
N LEU A 130 -23.05 0.47 -0.76
CA LEU A 130 -21.92 1.31 -1.17
C LEU A 130 -20.66 1.03 -0.36
N LEU A 131 -20.80 0.73 0.93
CA LEU A 131 -19.66 0.40 1.78
C LEU A 131 -18.96 -0.88 1.29
N GLY A 132 -19.72 -1.92 0.95
CA GLY A 132 -19.17 -3.15 0.40
C GLY A 132 -18.57 -2.95 -0.99
N TYR A 133 -19.24 -2.18 -1.84
CA TYR A 133 -18.77 -1.85 -3.19
C TYR A 133 -17.46 -1.08 -3.16
N THR A 134 -17.36 0.01 -2.37
CA THR A 134 -16.15 0.82 -2.24
C THR A 134 -14.99 0.02 -1.65
N ALA A 135 -15.25 -0.83 -0.65
CA ALA A 135 -14.24 -1.72 -0.07
C ALA A 135 -13.72 -2.73 -1.11
N THR A 136 -14.62 -3.40 -1.82
CA THR A 136 -14.24 -4.38 -2.85
C THR A 136 -13.45 -3.72 -3.97
N LEU A 137 -13.88 -2.54 -4.43
CA LEU A 137 -13.18 -1.78 -5.47
C LEU A 137 -11.79 -1.36 -5.01
N ALA A 138 -11.65 -0.81 -3.80
CA ALA A 138 -10.36 -0.37 -3.27
C ALA A 138 -9.36 -1.53 -3.12
N ILE A 139 -9.83 -2.68 -2.62
CA ILE A 139 -9.01 -3.89 -2.48
C ILE A 139 -8.63 -4.43 -3.86
N SER A 140 -9.58 -4.50 -4.81
CA SER A 140 -9.33 -4.98 -6.17
C SER A 140 -8.30 -4.14 -6.91
N VAL A 141 -8.40 -2.81 -6.80
CA VAL A 141 -7.42 -1.88 -7.38
C VAL A 141 -6.04 -2.11 -6.77
N THR A 142 -5.95 -2.28 -5.45
CA THR A 142 -4.67 -2.54 -4.77
C THR A 142 -4.04 -3.87 -5.21
N LEU A 143 -4.84 -4.95 -5.31
CA LEU A 143 -4.36 -6.24 -5.78
C LEU A 143 -3.88 -6.19 -7.24
N LEU A 144 -4.65 -5.53 -8.10
CA LEU A 144 -4.28 -5.35 -9.51
C LEU A 144 -2.98 -4.56 -9.65
N GLU A 145 -2.80 -3.54 -8.83
CA GLU A 145 -1.57 -2.74 -8.80
C GLU A 145 -0.35 -3.55 -8.39
N ILE A 146 -0.47 -4.35 -7.32
CA ILE A 146 0.59 -5.26 -6.88
C ILE A 146 0.94 -6.25 -7.98
N LEU A 147 -0.07 -6.78 -8.69
CA LEU A 147 0.12 -7.68 -9.82
C LEU A 147 0.91 -7.00 -10.95
N ILE A 148 0.56 -5.76 -11.31
CA ILE A 148 1.25 -4.98 -12.35
C ILE A 148 2.71 -4.75 -11.98
N ILE A 149 3.00 -4.31 -10.75
CA ILE A 149 4.37 -4.10 -10.29
C ILE A 149 5.15 -5.43 -10.32
N ARG A 150 4.55 -6.50 -9.83
CA ARG A 150 5.18 -7.82 -9.74
C ARG A 150 5.51 -8.37 -11.13
N THR A 151 4.56 -8.27 -12.05
CA THR A 151 4.76 -8.67 -13.46
C THR A 151 5.84 -7.81 -14.12
N GLY A 152 5.81 -6.50 -13.90
CA GLY A 152 6.82 -5.59 -14.44
C GLY A 152 8.23 -5.86 -13.90
N THR A 153 8.38 -6.11 -12.60
CA THR A 153 9.68 -6.48 -12.00
C THR A 153 10.19 -7.82 -12.52
N PHE A 154 9.30 -8.78 -12.73
CA PHE A 154 9.65 -10.09 -13.34
C PHE A 154 10.12 -9.94 -14.79
N LEU A 155 9.36 -9.22 -15.63
CA LEU A 155 9.71 -9.00 -17.04
C LEU A 155 11.02 -8.23 -17.24
N LEU A 156 11.34 -7.33 -16.32
CA LEU A 156 12.57 -6.54 -16.37
C LEU A 156 13.75 -7.21 -15.67
N ALA A 157 13.60 -8.46 -15.24
CA ALA A 157 14.60 -9.22 -14.49
C ALA A 157 15.23 -8.39 -13.37
N ILE A 158 14.38 -7.68 -12.61
CA ILE A 158 14.81 -6.92 -11.44
C ILE A 158 14.90 -7.92 -10.29
N SER A 159 16.12 -8.37 -9.97
CA SER A 159 16.39 -9.15 -8.78
C SER A 159 16.35 -8.25 -7.55
N SER A 160 15.17 -7.70 -7.24
CA SER A 160 14.99 -6.93 -6.03
C SER A 160 14.62 -7.90 -4.90
N SER A 161 15.37 -7.84 -3.82
CA SER A 161 14.99 -8.41 -2.53
C SER A 161 13.80 -7.65 -1.90
N SER A 162 13.09 -6.82 -2.70
CA SER A 162 11.94 -6.07 -2.25
C SER A 162 10.84 -7.04 -1.84
N GLN A 163 10.46 -6.92 -0.59
CA GLN A 163 9.40 -7.76 -0.04
C GLN A 163 8.05 -7.37 -0.61
N LEU A 164 7.16 -8.34 -0.73
CA LEU A 164 5.76 -8.09 -1.12
C LEU A 164 5.12 -6.99 -0.25
N LEU A 165 5.48 -6.95 1.04
CA LEU A 165 4.99 -5.95 1.99
C LEU A 165 5.41 -4.52 1.62
N ASP A 166 6.62 -4.32 1.10
CA ASP A 166 7.03 -3.01 0.59
C ASP A 166 6.12 -2.55 -0.56
N LEU A 167 5.83 -3.45 -1.50
CA LEU A 167 4.97 -3.12 -2.64
C LEU A 167 3.53 -2.82 -2.21
N VAL A 168 3.00 -3.59 -1.24
CA VAL A 168 1.68 -3.33 -0.64
C VAL A 168 1.66 -1.97 0.05
N ALA A 169 2.69 -1.64 0.82
CA ALA A 169 2.79 -0.35 1.49
C ALA A 169 2.80 0.82 0.49
N TYR A 170 3.64 0.73 -0.55
CA TYR A 170 3.72 1.79 -1.57
C TYR A 170 2.44 1.92 -2.39
N SER A 171 1.76 0.81 -2.71
CA SER A 171 0.48 0.86 -3.41
C SER A 171 -0.63 1.53 -2.57
N GLY A 172 -0.58 1.41 -1.25
CA GLY A 172 -1.59 1.96 -0.36
C GLY A 172 -1.46 3.46 -0.08
N TYR A 173 -0.30 4.07 -0.24
CA TYR A 173 -0.14 5.51 0.02
C TYR A 173 -1.00 6.40 -0.90
N LYS A 174 -1.42 5.95 -2.06
CA LYS A 174 -2.33 6.69 -2.94
C LYS A 174 -3.65 7.04 -2.28
N PHE A 175 -4.14 6.20 -1.34
CA PHE A 175 -5.39 6.48 -0.63
C PHE A 175 -5.34 7.78 0.16
N VAL A 176 -4.16 8.17 0.69
CA VAL A 176 -3.97 9.47 1.34
C VAL A 176 -4.29 10.62 0.37
N HIS A 177 -3.77 10.55 -0.86
CA HIS A 177 -4.01 11.59 -1.87
C HIS A 177 -5.46 11.60 -2.35
N VAL A 178 -6.08 10.43 -2.50
CA VAL A 178 -7.50 10.32 -2.87
C VAL A 178 -8.39 10.92 -1.79
N ILE A 179 -8.13 10.63 -0.49
CA ILE A 179 -8.85 11.21 0.65
C ILE A 179 -8.75 12.74 0.62
N VAL A 180 -7.53 13.27 0.48
CA VAL A 180 -7.31 14.72 0.44
C VAL A 180 -8.02 15.36 -0.74
N SER A 181 -7.96 14.72 -1.92
CA SER A 181 -8.66 15.20 -3.12
C SER A 181 -10.18 15.25 -2.94
N LEU A 182 -10.78 14.18 -2.36
CA LEU A 182 -12.22 14.11 -2.09
C LEU A 182 -12.66 15.16 -1.06
N LEU A 183 -11.92 15.29 0.05
CA LEU A 183 -12.21 16.27 1.10
C LEU A 183 -12.12 17.71 0.57
N LEU A 184 -11.05 18.06 -0.12
CA LEU A 184 -10.86 19.41 -0.65
C LEU A 184 -11.89 19.74 -1.74
N SER A 185 -12.21 18.80 -2.62
CA SER A 185 -13.25 18.98 -3.64
C SER A 185 -14.64 19.20 -3.01
N HIS A 186 -14.96 18.44 -1.96
CA HIS A 186 -16.22 18.62 -1.24
C HIS A 186 -16.27 19.95 -0.51
N PHE A 187 -15.19 20.33 0.17
CA PHE A 187 -15.08 21.59 0.91
C PHE A 187 -15.15 22.80 -0.02
N THR A 188 -14.49 22.79 -1.16
CA THR A 188 -14.58 23.89 -2.16
C THR A 188 -15.98 24.01 -2.75
N SER A 189 -16.67 22.90 -2.98
CA SER A 189 -18.07 22.89 -3.41
C SER A 189 -18.99 23.52 -2.37
N TRP A 190 -18.78 23.21 -1.08
CA TRP A 190 -19.55 23.76 0.03
C TRP A 190 -19.35 25.28 0.18
N LEU A 191 -18.13 25.78 -0.05
CA LEU A 191 -17.81 27.21 -0.03
C LEU A 191 -18.36 28.02 -1.25
N GLY A 192 -19.03 27.33 -2.19
CA GLY A 192 -19.53 27.99 -3.42
C GLY A 192 -18.47 28.18 -4.54
N PHE A 193 -17.22 27.78 -4.29
CA PHE A 193 -16.15 27.76 -5.31
C PHE A 193 -16.11 26.45 -6.12
N GLY A 194 -17.14 25.61 -6.03
CA GLY A 194 -17.21 24.26 -6.57
C GLY A 194 -17.35 24.17 -8.09
N GLY A 195 -16.56 24.93 -8.83
CA GLY A 195 -16.44 24.73 -10.27
C GLY A 195 -15.77 23.37 -10.57
N SER A 196 -16.24 22.67 -11.58
CA SER A 196 -15.65 21.39 -12.01
C SER A 196 -14.14 21.48 -12.24
N TRP A 197 -13.63 22.62 -12.74
CA TRP A 197 -12.22 22.85 -12.96
C TRP A 197 -11.39 22.93 -11.68
N VAL A 198 -11.96 23.45 -10.55
CA VAL A 198 -11.26 23.51 -9.26
C VAL A 198 -10.99 22.09 -8.73
N SER A 199 -12.00 21.22 -8.79
CA SER A 199 -11.85 19.82 -8.41
C SER A 199 -10.79 19.10 -9.26
N TRP A 200 -10.72 19.41 -10.56
CA TRP A 200 -9.67 18.88 -11.44
C TRP A 200 -8.27 19.39 -11.07
N VAL A 201 -8.11 20.65 -10.72
CA VAL A 201 -6.82 21.21 -10.27
C VAL A 201 -6.35 20.54 -8.98
N ILE A 202 -7.25 20.39 -8.00
CA ILE A 202 -6.95 19.68 -6.75
C ILE A 202 -6.54 18.22 -7.04
N PHE A 203 -7.31 17.53 -7.88
CA PHE A 203 -7.00 16.16 -8.27
C PHE A 203 -5.63 16.04 -8.95
N LEU A 204 -5.31 16.94 -9.91
CA LEU A 204 -4.02 16.94 -10.60
C LEU A 204 -2.86 17.23 -9.66
N TYR A 205 -3.04 18.11 -8.68
CA TYR A 205 -2.03 18.33 -7.63
C TYR A 205 -1.77 17.05 -6.83
N CYS A 206 -2.82 16.43 -6.30
CA CYS A 206 -2.74 15.20 -5.51
C CYS A 206 -2.14 14.05 -6.33
N PHE A 207 -2.55 13.91 -7.59
CA PHE A 207 -1.98 12.93 -8.51
C PHE A 207 -0.48 13.16 -8.74
N ASN A 208 -0.06 14.41 -9.01
CA ASN A 208 1.34 14.73 -9.27
C ASN A 208 2.21 14.47 -8.01
N ALA A 209 1.70 14.81 -6.84
CA ALA A 209 2.36 14.52 -5.56
C ALA A 209 2.53 13.02 -5.35
N ASN A 210 1.49 12.22 -5.60
CA ASN A 210 1.55 10.76 -5.53
C ASN A 210 2.55 10.17 -6.52
N ALA A 211 2.46 10.58 -7.79
CA ALA A 211 3.34 10.07 -8.84
C ALA A 211 4.82 10.39 -8.56
N PHE A 212 5.12 11.60 -8.11
CA PHE A 212 6.48 12.00 -7.74
C PHE A 212 6.98 11.23 -6.52
N PHE A 213 6.16 11.09 -5.48
CA PHE A 213 6.49 10.31 -4.29
C PHE A 213 6.81 8.85 -4.65
N LEU A 214 5.93 8.19 -5.41
CA LEU A 214 6.13 6.80 -5.84
C LEU A 214 7.36 6.64 -6.72
N LEU A 215 7.53 7.50 -7.73
CA LEU A 215 8.69 7.43 -8.63
C LEU A 215 10.00 7.53 -7.84
N ARG A 216 10.06 8.45 -6.86
CA ARG A 216 11.25 8.68 -6.06
C ARG A 216 11.51 7.53 -5.08
N SER A 217 10.48 7.07 -4.38
CA SER A 217 10.60 5.98 -3.40
C SER A 217 10.90 4.65 -4.06
N LEU A 218 10.15 4.26 -5.11
CA LEU A 218 10.35 2.99 -5.80
C LEU A 218 11.70 2.93 -6.54
N ARG A 219 12.22 4.06 -6.99
CA ARG A 219 13.54 4.09 -7.60
C ARG A 219 14.62 3.57 -6.65
N TYR A 220 14.59 3.93 -5.38
CA TYR A 220 15.56 3.45 -4.39
C TYR A 220 15.30 2.01 -3.95
N VAL A 221 14.06 1.54 -4.04
CA VAL A 221 13.68 0.17 -3.67
C VAL A 221 13.97 -0.84 -4.78
N LEU A 222 13.64 -0.48 -6.03
CA LEU A 222 13.75 -1.39 -7.19
C LEU A 222 15.08 -1.24 -7.95
N LEU A 223 15.77 -0.10 -7.78
CA LEU A 223 17.08 0.18 -8.38
C LEU A 223 18.06 0.53 -7.28
N PRO A 224 18.46 -0.41 -6.40
CA PRO A 224 19.48 -0.13 -5.41
C PRO A 224 20.76 0.33 -6.12
N ASP A 225 21.31 1.45 -5.65
CA ASP A 225 22.56 1.94 -6.16
C ASP A 225 23.65 0.91 -5.90
N GLN A 226 24.25 0.38 -6.96
CA GLN A 226 25.41 -0.52 -6.90
C GLN A 226 26.71 0.20 -6.47
N SER A 227 26.62 1.37 -5.84
CA SER A 227 27.77 2.10 -5.34
C SER A 227 28.54 1.38 -4.22
N GLY A 228 27.98 0.30 -3.66
CA GLY A 228 28.66 -0.55 -2.68
C GLY A 228 29.34 -1.80 -3.27
N GLN A 229 29.10 -2.15 -4.54
CA GLN A 229 29.67 -3.35 -5.20
C GLN A 229 30.61 -3.03 -6.35
N ALA A 230 31.09 -1.79 -6.45
CA ALA A 230 32.00 -1.35 -7.51
C ALA A 230 33.46 -1.85 -7.36
N ASN A 231 33.75 -2.76 -6.45
CA ASN A 231 35.07 -3.36 -6.31
C ASN A 231 35.02 -4.84 -6.72
N PHE A 232 35.09 -5.13 -7.97
CA PHE A 232 35.47 -6.40 -8.62
C PHE A 232 34.60 -6.70 -9.86
N SER A 233 34.85 -6.00 -10.94
CA SER A 233 34.62 -6.57 -12.27
C SER A 233 35.36 -5.75 -13.33
N SER A 234 36.43 -6.30 -13.77
CA SER A 234 37.17 -5.96 -14.99
C SER A 234 36.26 -6.10 -16.23
N ALA A 235 36.43 -5.15 -17.15
CA ALA A 235 36.07 -5.19 -18.55
C ALA A 235 34.91 -4.31 -19.02
N GLY A 236 35.27 -3.40 -19.90
CA GLY A 236 34.46 -2.34 -20.50
C GLY A 236 33.22 -2.73 -21.36
N VAL A 237 32.84 -3.99 -21.41
CA VAL A 237 31.66 -4.48 -22.16
C VAL A 237 30.37 -4.45 -21.32
N ASP A 238 30.47 -4.51 -20.01
CA ASP A 238 29.31 -4.53 -19.09
C ASP A 238 28.63 -3.16 -18.90
N LEU A 239 29.33 -2.07 -19.18
CA LEU A 239 28.83 -0.71 -18.90
C LEU A 239 27.67 -0.28 -19.84
N THR A 240 27.69 -0.73 -21.09
CA THR A 240 26.65 -0.36 -22.09
C THR A 240 25.37 -1.16 -21.92
N VAL A 241 25.48 -2.47 -21.61
CA VAL A 241 24.34 -3.36 -21.33
C VAL A 241 23.64 -2.91 -20.05
N ASN A 242 24.43 -2.57 -19.01
CA ASN A 242 23.93 -2.09 -17.73
C ASN A 242 23.17 -0.73 -17.86
N LYS A 243 23.65 0.16 -18.72
CA LYS A 243 23.02 1.46 -19.00
C LYS A 243 21.67 1.29 -19.73
N SER A 244 21.58 0.39 -20.72
CA SER A 244 20.34 0.10 -21.45
C SER A 244 19.28 -0.53 -20.54
N GLN A 245 19.66 -1.50 -19.71
CA GLN A 245 18.76 -2.12 -18.75
C GLN A 245 18.26 -1.11 -17.69
N ARG A 246 19.14 -0.26 -17.18
CA ARG A 246 18.80 0.80 -16.22
C ARG A 246 17.78 1.77 -16.83
N ASN A 247 17.91 2.14 -18.08
CA ASN A 247 16.95 3.00 -18.77
C ASN A 247 15.57 2.35 -18.88
N ARG A 248 15.49 1.08 -19.31
CA ARG A 248 14.20 0.35 -19.40
C ARG A 248 13.52 0.24 -18.05
N ARG A 249 14.26 -0.04 -16.98
CA ARG A 249 13.73 -0.10 -15.61
C ARG A 249 13.20 1.27 -15.14
N THR A 250 13.92 2.35 -15.43
CA THR A 250 13.48 3.71 -15.10
C THR A 250 12.24 4.11 -15.90
N GLN A 251 12.18 3.76 -17.20
CA GLN A 251 11.01 4.00 -18.04
C GLN A 251 9.77 3.26 -17.52
N PHE A 252 9.92 2.01 -17.12
CA PHE A 252 8.83 1.25 -16.49
C PHE A 252 8.31 1.93 -15.23
N LEU A 253 9.21 2.34 -14.33
CA LEU A 253 8.82 3.06 -13.12
C LEU A 253 8.09 4.36 -13.43
N PHE A 254 8.53 5.08 -14.46
CA PHE A 254 7.88 6.31 -14.90
C PHE A 254 6.46 6.03 -15.44
N VAL A 255 6.31 5.07 -16.34
CA VAL A 255 4.99 4.67 -16.87
C VAL A 255 4.08 4.20 -15.75
N TYR A 256 4.57 3.38 -14.83
CA TYR A 256 3.81 2.92 -13.68
C TYR A 256 3.34 4.09 -12.80
N SER A 257 4.26 4.99 -12.41
CA SER A 257 3.95 6.08 -11.49
C SER A 257 3.03 7.15 -12.09
N TYR A 258 3.07 7.37 -13.40
CA TYR A 258 2.24 8.40 -14.04
C TYR A 258 1.01 7.79 -14.74
N VAL A 259 1.17 6.80 -15.61
CA VAL A 259 0.04 6.30 -16.42
C VAL A 259 -0.87 5.40 -15.61
N VAL A 260 -0.31 4.40 -14.94
CA VAL A 260 -1.11 3.43 -14.18
C VAL A 260 -1.78 4.08 -12.98
N GLN A 261 -1.03 4.91 -12.24
CA GLN A 261 -1.57 5.62 -11.09
C GLN A 261 -2.66 6.63 -11.46
N PHE A 262 -2.54 7.31 -12.60
CA PHE A 262 -3.58 8.20 -13.08
C PHE A 262 -4.90 7.46 -13.27
N GLY A 263 -4.88 6.32 -13.96
CA GLY A 263 -6.07 5.49 -14.16
C GLY A 263 -6.71 5.05 -12.85
N PHE A 264 -5.92 4.54 -11.90
CA PHE A 264 -6.41 4.09 -10.60
C PHE A 264 -6.96 5.23 -9.75
N MET A 265 -6.28 6.38 -9.69
CA MET A 265 -6.75 7.52 -8.92
C MET A 265 -8.04 8.12 -9.50
N VAL A 266 -8.16 8.22 -10.82
CA VAL A 266 -9.41 8.63 -11.48
C VAL A 266 -10.53 7.65 -11.15
N TRP A 267 -10.26 6.35 -11.18
CA TRP A 267 -11.27 5.34 -10.86
C TRP A 267 -11.75 5.45 -9.41
N LEU A 268 -10.81 5.57 -8.46
CA LEU A 268 -11.13 5.73 -7.04
C LEU A 268 -11.82 7.07 -6.71
N SER A 269 -11.58 8.14 -7.48
CA SER A 269 -12.21 9.44 -7.24
C SER A 269 -13.63 9.56 -7.78
N LYS A 270 -14.10 8.62 -8.61
CA LYS A 270 -15.46 8.61 -9.18
C LYS A 270 -16.49 7.89 -8.31
N VAL A 271 -16.07 7.23 -7.26
CA VAL A 271 -16.92 6.56 -6.26
C VAL A 271 -17.40 7.58 -5.20
#